data_fe444567e89ee2ac3752b2c135b568ff
#
_entry.id   fe444567e89ee2ac3752b2c135b568ff
#
_cell.length_a   1.000
_cell.length_b   1.000
_cell.length_c   1.000
_cell.angle_alpha   90.00
_cell.angle_beta   90.00
_cell.angle_gamma   90.00
#
_symmetry.space_group_name_H-M   'P 1'
#
loop_
_entity.id
_entity.type
_entity.pdbx_description
1 polymer ?
#
loop_
_entity_poly.entity_id
_entity_poly.type
_entity_poly.pdbx_seq_one_letter_code
_entity_poly.pdbx_strand_id
1 'polypeptide(L)' 'MPRKKKTYHEIDPEEAIQALTFLKGEPNFLKYIEMRESMREDVIRQLQVKEVVECTNRHYMLCGKLEAIDEELDTFYKL' A
#
# COMPACT_ATOMS: atom_id res chain seq x y z
N MET A 1 -19.12 2.91 27.45
CA MET A 1 -19.65 2.16 26.30
C MET A 1 -18.62 2.05 25.21
N PRO A 2 -18.43 0.87 24.65
CA PRO A 2 -17.54 0.76 23.51
C PRO A 2 -18.12 1.56 22.33
N ARG A 3 -17.26 2.34 21.69
CA ARG A 3 -17.63 3.14 20.53
C ARG A 3 -17.99 2.20 19.38
N LYS A 4 -19.17 2.37 18.79
CA LYS A 4 -19.56 1.57 17.63
C LYS A 4 -18.58 1.84 16.49
N LYS A 5 -17.96 0.81 15.96
CA LYS A 5 -17.03 0.95 14.84
C LYS A 5 -17.82 1.29 13.58
N LYS A 6 -17.44 2.39 12.91
CA LYS A 6 -18.02 2.75 11.62
C LYS A 6 -17.70 1.72 10.56
N THR A 7 -18.66 1.41 9.71
CA THR A 7 -18.41 0.57 8.53
C THR A 7 -17.65 1.40 7.47
N TYR A 8 -17.06 0.73 6.49
CA TYR A 8 -16.37 1.40 5.40
C TYR A 8 -17.23 2.45 4.69
N HIS A 9 -18.53 2.19 4.54
CA HIS A 9 -19.45 3.11 3.87
C HIS A 9 -19.84 4.33 4.70
N GLU A 10 -19.61 4.27 6.01
CA GLU A 10 -19.93 5.36 6.94
C GLU A 10 -18.77 6.33 7.14
N ILE A 11 -17.58 5.98 6.62
CA ILE A 11 -16.39 6.83 6.75
C ILE A 11 -16.42 7.89 5.65
N ASP A 12 -16.43 9.16 6.06
CA ASP A 12 -16.35 10.28 5.13
C ASP A 12 -14.94 10.30 4.48
N PRO A 13 -14.88 10.31 3.13
CA PRO A 13 -13.60 10.39 2.43
C PRO A 13 -12.75 11.61 2.83
N GLU A 14 -13.37 12.75 3.10
CA GLU A 14 -12.64 13.95 3.53
C GLU A 14 -12.01 13.75 4.90
N GLU A 15 -12.73 13.13 5.85
CA GLU A 15 -12.18 12.81 7.17
C GLU A 15 -11.00 11.85 7.05
N ALA A 16 -11.10 10.85 6.18
CA ALA A 16 -10.02 9.89 5.94
C ALA A 16 -8.78 10.58 5.40
N ILE A 17 -8.94 11.47 4.43
CA ILE A 17 -7.85 12.26 3.84
C ILE A 17 -7.22 13.16 4.89
N GLN A 18 -8.01 13.83 5.72
CA GLN A 18 -7.50 14.69 6.80
C GLN A 18 -6.70 13.90 7.81
N ALA A 19 -7.17 12.71 8.20
CA ALA A 19 -6.47 11.84 9.12
C ALA A 19 -5.11 11.38 8.55
N LEU A 20 -5.07 11.01 7.27
CA LEU A 20 -3.83 10.62 6.59
C LEU A 20 -2.87 11.81 6.46
N THR A 21 -3.40 12.98 6.13
CA THR A 21 -2.59 14.21 6.01
C THR A 21 -1.94 14.56 7.35
N PHE A 22 -2.64 14.36 8.45
CA PHE A 22 -2.11 14.58 9.79
C PHE A 22 -0.91 13.67 10.07
N LEU A 23 -0.92 12.44 9.56
CA LEU A 23 0.17 11.48 9.73
C LEU A 23 1.38 11.74 8.82
N LYS A 24 1.23 12.58 7.81
CA LYS A 24 2.24 12.79 6.77
C LYS A 24 3.63 13.15 7.28
N GLY A 25 3.73 13.90 8.37
CA GLY A 25 5.01 14.31 8.99
C GLY A 25 5.44 13.41 10.15
N GLU A 26 4.67 12.39 10.50
CA GLU A 26 4.94 11.54 11.65
C GLU A 26 6.06 10.55 11.31
N PRO A 27 7.16 10.47 12.14
CA PRO A 27 8.33 9.64 11.79
C PRO A 27 8.03 8.15 11.59
N ASN A 28 7.12 7.59 12.39
CA ASN A 28 6.76 6.17 12.24
C ASN A 28 5.97 5.91 10.95
N PHE A 29 5.16 6.87 10.54
CA PHE A 29 4.45 6.79 9.27
C PHE A 29 5.41 6.85 8.09
N LEU A 30 6.43 7.72 8.16
CA LEU A 30 7.47 7.80 7.12
C LEU A 30 8.25 6.49 7.02
N LYS A 31 8.57 5.86 8.14
CA LYS A 31 9.20 4.53 8.15
C LYS A 31 8.32 3.48 7.48
N TYR A 32 7.02 3.54 7.70
CA TYR A 32 6.07 2.65 7.04
C TYR A 32 6.11 2.82 5.53
N ILE A 33 6.14 4.06 5.05
CA ILE A 33 6.24 4.36 3.62
C ILE A 33 7.54 3.80 3.04
N GLU A 34 8.68 4.01 3.73
CA GLU A 34 9.97 3.45 3.31
C GLU A 34 9.93 1.92 3.23
N MET A 35 9.28 1.26 4.19
CA MET A 35 9.11 -0.19 4.17
C MET A 35 8.30 -0.63 2.94
N ARG A 36 7.22 0.08 2.61
CA ARG A 36 6.40 -0.23 1.44
C ARG A 36 7.16 -0.02 0.14
N GLU A 37 7.99 1.03 0.06
CA GLU A 37 8.86 1.28 -1.09
C GLU A 37 9.87 0.16 -1.27
N SER A 38 10.47 -0.32 -0.18
CA SER A 38 11.37 -1.49 -0.21
C SER A 38 10.68 -2.76 -0.65
N MET A 39 9.45 -2.99 -0.20
CA MET A 39 8.64 -4.13 -0.62
C MET A 39 8.33 -4.07 -2.11
N ARG A 40 8.06 -2.89 -2.62
CA ARG A 40 7.83 -2.66 -4.06
C ARG A 40 9.05 -3.07 -4.88
N GLU A 41 10.24 -2.61 -4.48
CA GLU A 41 11.49 -2.97 -5.16
C GLU A 41 11.76 -4.47 -5.11
N ASP A 42 11.46 -5.11 -3.97
CA ASP A 42 11.59 -6.55 -3.80
C ASP A 42 10.69 -7.33 -4.78
N VAL A 43 9.44 -6.91 -4.90
CA VAL A 43 8.50 -7.54 -5.84
C VAL A 43 8.98 -7.38 -7.28
N ILE A 44 9.48 -6.19 -7.64
CA ILE A 44 10.02 -5.94 -8.98
C ILE A 44 11.20 -6.87 -9.26
N ARG A 45 12.11 -7.04 -8.29
CA ARG A 45 13.24 -7.97 -8.44
C ARG A 45 12.77 -9.40 -8.62
N GLN A 46 11.76 -9.84 -7.85
CA GLN A 46 11.21 -11.18 -7.99
C GLN A 46 10.57 -11.40 -9.37
N LEU A 47 9.93 -10.36 -9.94
CA LEU A 47 9.35 -10.43 -11.29
C LEU A 47 10.39 -10.61 -12.39
N GLN A 48 11.66 -10.26 -12.11
CA GLN A 48 12.76 -10.40 -13.07
C GLN A 48 13.45 -11.76 -12.99
N VAL A 49 13.12 -12.58 -11.99
CA VAL A 49 13.68 -13.93 -11.84
C VAL A 49 13.08 -14.85 -12.90
N LYS A 50 13.93 -15.60 -13.58
CA LYS A 50 13.53 -16.48 -14.68
C LYS A 50 12.42 -17.46 -14.31
N GLU A 51 12.53 -18.11 -13.16
CA GLU A 51 11.52 -19.08 -12.70
C GLU A 51 10.15 -18.44 -12.50
N VAL A 52 10.12 -17.18 -12.06
CA VAL A 52 8.87 -16.44 -11.86
C VAL A 52 8.27 -16.06 -13.21
N VAL A 53 9.09 -15.61 -14.16
CA VAL A 53 8.62 -15.27 -15.52
C VAL A 53 8.03 -16.49 -16.21
N GLU A 54 8.59 -17.67 -16.00
CA GLU A 54 8.13 -18.94 -16.59
C GLU A 54 6.90 -19.50 -15.87
N CYS A 55 6.61 -19.08 -14.63
CA CYS A 55 5.47 -19.54 -13.86
C CYS A 55 4.33 -18.50 -13.91
N THR A 56 3.34 -18.72 -14.76
CA THR A 56 2.24 -17.78 -15.01
C THR A 56 1.49 -17.39 -13.72
N ASN A 57 1.13 -18.36 -12.89
CA ASN A 57 0.37 -18.08 -11.66
C ASN A 57 1.17 -17.23 -10.69
N ARG A 58 2.45 -17.52 -10.52
CA ARG A 58 3.32 -16.77 -9.64
C ARG A 58 3.55 -15.36 -10.15
N HIS A 59 3.71 -15.21 -11.46
CA HIS A 59 3.85 -13.92 -12.12
C HIS A 59 2.61 -13.05 -11.88
N TYR A 60 1.41 -13.57 -12.10
CA TYR A 60 0.16 -12.84 -11.86
C TYR A 60 0.00 -12.44 -10.39
N MET A 61 0.35 -13.33 -9.47
CA MET A 61 0.26 -13.05 -8.05
C MET A 61 1.18 -11.90 -7.65
N LEU A 62 2.40 -11.87 -8.17
CA LEU A 62 3.37 -10.80 -7.91
C LEU A 62 2.94 -9.49 -8.57
N CYS A 63 2.38 -9.53 -9.77
CA CYS A 63 1.83 -8.35 -10.43
C CYS A 63 0.68 -7.74 -9.63
N GLY A 64 -0.22 -8.57 -9.11
CA GLY A 64 -1.30 -8.10 -8.23
C GLY A 64 -0.78 -7.47 -6.95
N LYS A 65 0.24 -8.05 -6.35
CA LYS A 65 0.88 -7.50 -5.15
C LYS A 65 1.54 -6.16 -5.43
N LEU A 66 2.22 -6.03 -6.55
CA LEU A 66 2.85 -4.78 -6.99
C LEU A 66 1.80 -3.69 -7.21
N GLU A 67 0.72 -4.02 -7.89
CA GLU A 67 -0.39 -3.10 -8.14
C GLU A 67 -0.99 -2.58 -6.83
N ALA A 68 -1.22 -3.45 -5.86
CA ALA A 68 -1.75 -3.07 -4.55
C ALA A 68 -0.80 -2.13 -3.81
N ILE A 69 0.50 -2.39 -3.83
CA ILE A 69 1.52 -1.53 -3.22
C ILE A 69 1.55 -0.17 -3.92
N ASP A 70 1.52 -0.15 -5.24
CA ASP A 70 1.56 1.09 -6.02
C ASP A 70 0.32 1.96 -5.77
N GLU A 71 -0.86 1.36 -5.67
CA GLU A 71 -2.10 2.08 -5.34
C GLU A 71 -2.01 2.72 -3.95
N GLU A 72 -1.51 1.98 -2.96
CA GLU A 72 -1.33 2.47 -1.61
C GLU A 72 -0.34 3.64 -1.56
N LEU A 73 0.84 3.48 -2.17
CA LEU A 73 1.86 4.53 -2.22
C LEU A 73 1.37 5.77 -2.94
N ASP A 74 0.68 5.59 -4.05
CA ASP A 74 0.12 6.70 -4.82
C ASP A 74 -0.87 7.52 -3.99
N THR A 75 -1.70 6.84 -3.19
CA THR A 75 -2.62 7.51 -2.26
C THR A 75 -1.86 8.37 -1.25
N PHE A 76 -0.77 7.85 -0.68
CA PHE A 76 0.04 8.59 0.28
C PHE A 76 0.78 9.77 -0.35
N TYR A 77 1.31 9.59 -1.56
CA TYR A 77 2.04 10.67 -2.25
C TYR A 77 1.13 11.83 -2.65
N LYS A 78 -0.16 11.60 -2.84
CA LYS A 78 -1.13 12.64 -3.20
C LYS A 78 -1.61 13.46 -1.99
N LEU A 79 -1.25 13.06 -0.80
CA LEU A 79 -1.55 13.84 0.40
C LEU A 79 -0.65 15.07 0.47
#